data_6f0f3d4d453edb7477a947fd963c1deb
#
_entry.id   6f0f3d4d453edb7477a947fd963c1deb
#
_cell.length_a   1.000
_cell.length_b   1.000
_cell.length_c   1.000
_cell.angle_alpha   90.00
_cell.angle_beta   90.00
_cell.angle_gamma   90.00
#
_symmetry.space_group_name_H-M   'P 1'
#
loop_
_entity.id
_entity.type
_entity.pdbx_description
1 polymer ?
#
loop_
_entity_poly.entity_id
_entity_poly.type
_entity_poly.pdbx_seq_one_letter_code
_entity_poly.pdbx_strand_id
1 'polypeptide(L)'
;YLERVGVREHPAQRALRLETDRLADGGMRSSLEQVQLLGLLIELIGATRVLEIGCFTGYGTLAMALALPADGRVTTLDVNRDWAEIGRRWWRAAEVEARILFREGPALASLDALLAEGAAGTFDLAYIDADKKGYPTYYERALALLRPGGLVALDNMLWHGAVADPEDQSRQTRSLRDLTAA
;
A
#
# COMPACT_ATOMS: atom_id res chain seq x y z
N TYR A 1 -12.59 -12.03 -16.89
CA TYR A 1 -12.78 -11.11 -18.02
C TYR A 1 -11.97 -9.83 -17.84
N LEU A 2 -12.11 -9.11 -16.72
CA LEU A 2 -11.42 -7.84 -16.43
C LEU A 2 -9.89 -7.97 -16.53
N GLU A 3 -9.31 -8.98 -15.91
CA GLU A 3 -7.87 -9.23 -15.98
C GLU A 3 -7.34 -9.34 -17.42
N ARG A 4 -8.14 -9.91 -18.31
CA ARG A 4 -7.74 -10.14 -19.71
C ARG A 4 -7.88 -8.92 -20.61
N VAL A 5 -8.85 -8.04 -20.34
CA VAL A 5 -9.22 -6.95 -21.27
C VAL A 5 -9.04 -5.55 -20.66
N GLY A 6 -9.07 -5.42 -19.34
CA GLY A 6 -9.03 -4.13 -18.63
C GLY A 6 -7.69 -3.79 -18.00
N VAL A 7 -6.83 -4.79 -17.77
CA VAL A 7 -5.56 -4.57 -17.06
C VAL A 7 -4.42 -4.31 -18.05
N ARG A 8 -3.66 -3.24 -17.80
CA ARG A 8 -2.43 -2.89 -18.52
C ARG A 8 -1.24 -3.07 -17.60
N GLU A 9 -0.80 -4.30 -17.47
CA GLU A 9 0.28 -4.67 -16.55
C GLU A 9 1.65 -4.48 -17.22
N HIS A 10 2.56 -3.77 -16.57
CA HIS A 10 3.94 -3.66 -17.00
C HIS A 10 4.63 -5.05 -16.95
N PRO A 11 5.55 -5.40 -17.89
CA PRO A 11 6.21 -6.72 -17.90
C PRO A 11 6.87 -7.11 -16.58
N ALA A 12 7.58 -6.19 -15.91
CA ALA A 12 8.19 -6.43 -14.61
C ALA A 12 7.15 -6.63 -13.50
N GLN A 13 6.02 -5.91 -13.55
CA GLN A 13 4.91 -6.08 -12.62
C GLN A 13 4.28 -7.47 -12.76
N ARG A 14 4.03 -7.91 -14.01
CA ARG A 14 3.53 -9.25 -14.29
C ARG A 14 4.49 -10.34 -13.78
N ALA A 15 5.79 -10.15 -13.98
CA ALA A 15 6.78 -11.12 -13.53
C ALA A 15 6.83 -11.20 -11.99
N LEU A 16 6.80 -10.06 -11.29
CA LEU A 16 6.70 -10.02 -9.83
C LEU A 16 5.44 -10.72 -9.32
N ARG A 17 4.29 -10.46 -9.95
CA ARG A 17 3.03 -11.12 -9.60
C ARG A 17 3.13 -12.64 -9.69
N LEU A 18 3.58 -13.15 -10.84
CA LEU A 18 3.72 -14.59 -11.06
C LEU A 18 4.72 -15.25 -10.11
N GLU A 19 5.72 -14.52 -9.66
CA GLU A 19 6.65 -15.00 -8.66
C GLU A 19 6.01 -15.00 -7.27
N THR A 20 5.34 -13.91 -6.88
CA THR A 20 4.63 -13.79 -5.61
C THR A 20 3.55 -14.88 -5.48
N ASP A 21 2.79 -15.16 -6.54
CA ASP A 21 1.73 -16.17 -6.55
C ASP A 21 2.24 -17.60 -6.26
N ARG A 22 3.55 -17.84 -6.34
CA ARG A 22 4.19 -19.12 -5.99
C ARG A 22 4.61 -19.24 -4.52
N LEU A 23 4.58 -18.14 -3.79
CA LEU A 23 4.89 -18.13 -2.36
C LEU A 23 3.72 -18.71 -1.56
N ALA A 24 4.01 -19.29 -0.40
CA ALA A 24 2.97 -19.81 0.49
C ALA A 24 1.95 -18.72 0.87
N ASP A 25 2.42 -17.50 1.06
CA ASP A 25 1.63 -16.32 1.42
C ASP A 25 1.23 -15.46 0.21
N GLY A 26 1.37 -15.99 -1.01
CA GLY A 26 1.13 -15.24 -2.28
C GLY A 26 -0.26 -14.60 -2.37
N GLY A 27 -1.25 -15.18 -1.68
CA GLY A 27 -2.61 -14.63 -1.59
C GLY A 27 -2.73 -13.31 -0.84
N MET A 28 -1.69 -12.85 -0.14
CA MET A 28 -1.68 -11.52 0.49
C MET A 28 -1.45 -10.37 -0.50
N ARG A 29 -1.04 -10.65 -1.70
CA ARG A 29 -0.79 -9.64 -2.73
C ARG A 29 -2.09 -8.91 -3.11
N SER A 30 -2.01 -7.59 -3.25
CA SER A 30 -3.10 -6.77 -3.82
C SER A 30 -3.55 -7.30 -5.19
N SER A 31 -4.84 -7.21 -5.49
CA SER A 31 -5.38 -7.68 -6.78
C SER A 31 -4.93 -6.79 -7.95
N LEU A 32 -5.04 -7.33 -9.17
CA LEU A 32 -4.75 -6.60 -10.42
C LEU A 32 -5.62 -5.34 -10.55
N GLU A 33 -6.91 -5.48 -10.29
CA GLU A 33 -7.88 -4.40 -10.41
C GLU A 33 -7.62 -3.30 -9.36
N GLN A 34 -7.25 -3.71 -8.16
CA GLN A 34 -6.95 -2.79 -7.06
C GLN A 34 -5.74 -1.92 -7.40
N VAL A 35 -4.64 -2.50 -7.87
CA VAL A 35 -3.45 -1.71 -8.22
C VAL A 35 -3.68 -0.83 -9.45
N GLN A 36 -4.56 -1.23 -10.40
CA GLN A 36 -4.99 -0.36 -11.50
C GLN A 36 -5.80 0.84 -10.99
N LEU A 37 -6.69 0.62 -10.01
CA LEU A 37 -7.44 1.71 -9.38
C LEU A 37 -6.51 2.66 -8.63
N LEU A 38 -5.55 2.15 -7.86
CA LEU A 38 -4.55 2.99 -7.18
C LEU A 38 -3.75 3.83 -8.18
N GLY A 39 -3.31 3.23 -9.29
CA GLY A 39 -2.63 3.96 -10.37
C GLY A 39 -3.50 5.08 -10.96
N LEU A 40 -4.77 4.78 -11.27
CA LEU A 40 -5.73 5.77 -11.75
C LEU A 40 -5.92 6.93 -10.76
N LEU A 41 -6.05 6.64 -9.46
CA LEU A 41 -6.20 7.66 -8.42
C LEU A 41 -4.94 8.54 -8.32
N ILE A 42 -3.73 7.95 -8.40
CA ILE A 42 -2.46 8.66 -8.42
C ILE A 42 -2.43 9.68 -9.57
N GLU A 43 -2.78 9.24 -10.79
CA GLU A 43 -2.81 10.09 -11.98
C GLU A 43 -3.88 11.19 -11.86
N LEU A 44 -5.09 10.86 -11.41
CA LEU A 44 -6.22 11.79 -11.30
C LEU A 44 -5.95 12.94 -10.33
N ILE A 45 -5.29 12.68 -9.20
CA ILE A 45 -4.98 13.72 -8.21
C ILE A 45 -3.63 14.40 -8.46
N GLY A 46 -2.90 13.97 -9.48
CA GLY A 46 -1.55 14.46 -9.78
C GLY A 46 -0.57 14.17 -8.64
N ALA A 47 -0.67 12.99 -8.02
CA ALA A 47 0.18 12.64 -6.88
C ALA A 47 1.65 12.58 -7.28
N THR A 48 2.51 13.05 -6.40
CA THR A 48 3.97 12.97 -6.49
C THR A 48 4.59 12.23 -5.31
N ARG A 49 3.87 12.14 -4.19
CA ARG A 49 4.36 11.49 -2.96
C ARG A 49 3.31 10.53 -2.43
N VAL A 50 3.62 9.24 -2.47
CA VAL A 50 2.75 8.16 -1.99
C VAL A 50 3.37 7.49 -0.77
N LEU A 51 2.55 7.24 0.24
CA LEU A 51 2.86 6.44 1.42
C LEU A 51 2.15 5.10 1.30
N GLU A 52 2.88 4.00 1.48
CA GLU A 52 2.33 2.64 1.56
C GLU A 52 2.67 2.03 2.91
N ILE A 53 1.67 1.47 3.58
CA ILE A 53 1.81 0.79 4.86
C ILE A 53 1.47 -0.68 4.65
N GLY A 54 2.50 -1.54 4.59
CA GLY A 54 2.45 -2.92 4.14
C GLY A 54 2.93 -3.05 2.69
N CYS A 55 4.19 -3.48 2.53
CA CYS A 55 4.85 -3.65 1.23
C CYS A 55 4.65 -5.07 0.67
N PHE A 56 4.76 -6.08 1.54
CA PHE A 56 4.88 -7.48 1.16
C PHE A 56 6.00 -7.65 0.11
N THR A 57 5.70 -8.32 -1.02
CA THR A 57 6.68 -8.47 -2.12
C THR A 57 6.82 -7.22 -2.99
N GLY A 58 6.14 -6.12 -2.67
CA GLY A 58 6.25 -4.85 -3.37
C GLY A 58 5.53 -4.79 -4.72
N TYR A 59 4.50 -5.60 -4.93
CA TYR A 59 3.68 -5.56 -6.13
C TYR A 59 2.86 -4.26 -6.22
N GLY A 60 2.19 -3.88 -5.12
CA GLY A 60 1.49 -2.60 -5.00
C GLY A 60 2.44 -1.42 -5.13
N THR A 61 3.59 -1.50 -4.43
CA THR A 61 4.67 -0.51 -4.50
C THR A 61 5.12 -0.26 -5.94
N LEU A 62 5.35 -1.34 -6.72
CA LEU A 62 5.75 -1.24 -8.12
C LEU A 62 4.69 -0.56 -8.97
N ALA A 63 3.41 -0.96 -8.79
CA ALA A 63 2.31 -0.37 -9.54
C ALA A 63 2.17 1.13 -9.28
N MET A 64 2.23 1.54 -8.01
CA MET A 64 2.16 2.95 -7.63
C MET A 64 3.37 3.75 -8.15
N ALA A 65 4.58 3.17 -8.08
CA ALA A 65 5.77 3.82 -8.61
C ALA A 65 5.72 4.01 -10.13
N LEU A 66 5.10 3.09 -10.87
CA LEU A 66 4.92 3.19 -12.32
C LEU A 66 3.89 4.28 -12.70
N ALA A 67 2.87 4.50 -11.85
CA ALA A 67 1.84 5.52 -12.08
C ALA A 67 2.29 6.94 -11.73
N LEU A 68 3.34 7.09 -10.93
CA LEU A 68 3.88 8.38 -10.53
C LEU A 68 4.67 9.06 -11.67
N PRO A 69 4.74 10.41 -11.70
CA PRO A 69 5.64 11.13 -12.59
C PRO A 69 7.11 10.83 -12.27
N ALA A 70 8.02 11.22 -13.16
CA ALA A 70 9.45 10.86 -13.08
C ALA A 70 10.14 11.32 -11.78
N ASP A 71 9.69 12.41 -11.19
CA ASP A 71 10.18 12.97 -9.92
C ASP A 71 9.39 12.47 -8.70
N GLY A 72 8.33 11.67 -8.94
CA GLY A 72 7.49 11.10 -7.88
C GLY A 72 8.20 10.06 -7.02
N ARG A 73 7.74 9.86 -5.81
CA ARG A 73 8.32 8.96 -4.80
C ARG A 73 7.25 8.12 -4.11
N VAL A 74 7.54 6.83 -3.90
CA VAL A 74 6.80 5.96 -2.98
C VAL A 74 7.66 5.74 -1.73
N THR A 75 7.09 6.02 -0.56
CA THR A 75 7.63 5.55 0.72
C THR A 75 6.82 4.36 1.16
N THR A 76 7.45 3.18 1.26
CA THR A 76 6.79 1.93 1.63
C THR A 76 7.36 1.38 2.93
N LEU A 77 6.49 0.93 3.82
CA LEU A 77 6.80 0.47 5.17
C LEU A 77 6.48 -1.02 5.30
N ASP A 78 7.43 -1.83 5.78
CA ASP A 78 7.20 -3.23 6.11
C ASP A 78 8.17 -3.72 7.18
N VAL A 79 7.78 -4.75 7.91
CA VAL A 79 8.63 -5.42 8.91
C VAL A 79 9.54 -6.47 8.30
N ASN A 80 9.25 -6.90 7.08
CA ASN A 80 9.93 -8.03 6.43
C ASN A 80 10.72 -7.57 5.20
N ARG A 81 12.03 -7.37 5.41
CA ARG A 81 12.96 -7.02 4.34
C ARG A 81 13.05 -8.09 3.26
N ASP A 82 13.00 -9.36 3.61
CA ASP A 82 13.20 -10.46 2.65
C ASP A 82 12.10 -10.47 1.59
N TRP A 83 10.87 -10.13 1.95
CA TRP A 83 9.79 -9.93 0.99
C TRP A 83 10.06 -8.76 0.07
N ALA A 84 10.47 -7.61 0.62
CA ALA A 84 10.77 -6.42 -0.19
C ALA A 84 11.94 -6.66 -1.17
N GLU A 85 12.92 -7.50 -0.80
CA GLU A 85 14.03 -7.86 -1.71
C GLU A 85 13.56 -8.67 -2.93
N ILE A 86 12.46 -9.44 -2.82
CA ILE A 86 11.83 -10.07 -3.98
C ILE A 86 11.37 -9.01 -4.99
N GLY A 87 10.72 -7.95 -4.50
CA GLY A 87 10.25 -6.84 -5.33
C GLY A 87 11.37 -6.00 -5.92
N ARG A 88 12.42 -5.75 -5.14
CA ARG A 88 13.50 -4.82 -5.49
C ARG A 88 14.14 -5.11 -6.85
N ARG A 89 14.34 -6.38 -7.21
CA ARG A 89 14.87 -6.74 -8.55
C ARG A 89 13.93 -6.34 -9.69
N TRP A 90 12.63 -6.40 -9.44
CA TRP A 90 11.60 -6.01 -10.43
C TRP A 90 11.42 -4.49 -10.48
N TRP A 91 11.62 -3.79 -9.35
CA TRP A 91 11.70 -2.33 -9.33
C TRP A 91 12.87 -1.81 -10.18
N ARG A 92 14.03 -2.51 -10.13
CA ARG A 92 15.19 -2.23 -11.02
C ARG A 92 14.85 -2.52 -12.48
N ALA A 93 14.24 -3.67 -12.76
CA ALA A 93 13.87 -4.06 -14.12
C ALA A 93 12.84 -3.10 -14.76
N ALA A 94 12.04 -2.43 -13.93
CA ALA A 94 11.10 -1.39 -14.34
C ALA A 94 11.70 0.04 -14.27
N GLU A 95 12.99 0.18 -13.90
CA GLU A 95 13.71 1.46 -13.76
C GLU A 95 13.06 2.44 -12.75
N VAL A 96 12.39 1.92 -11.73
CA VAL A 96 11.70 2.73 -10.71
C VAL A 96 12.29 2.63 -9.30
N GLU A 97 13.29 1.77 -9.07
CA GLU A 97 13.87 1.53 -7.72
C GLU A 97 14.34 2.84 -7.06
N ALA A 98 14.95 3.75 -7.81
CA ALA A 98 15.42 5.03 -7.29
C ALA A 98 14.30 5.95 -6.76
N ARG A 99 13.05 5.64 -7.09
CA ARG A 99 11.85 6.36 -6.65
C ARG A 99 11.13 5.68 -5.47
N ILE A 100 11.65 4.54 -5.00
CA ILE A 100 11.04 3.75 -3.92
C ILE A 100 11.94 3.80 -2.69
N LEU A 101 11.43 4.38 -1.60
CA LEU A 101 12.06 4.41 -0.30
C LEU A 101 11.43 3.34 0.59
N PHE A 102 12.12 2.21 0.75
CA PHE A 102 11.70 1.17 1.69
C PHE A 102 12.21 1.47 3.10
N ARG A 103 11.31 1.48 4.09
CA ARG A 103 11.62 1.59 5.52
C ARG A 103 11.26 0.29 6.22
N GLU A 104 12.27 -0.39 6.73
CA GLU A 104 12.10 -1.61 7.51
C GLU A 104 11.75 -1.29 8.96
N GLY A 105 10.77 -1.99 9.49
CA GLY A 105 10.39 -1.94 10.91
C GLY A 105 8.90 -1.81 11.16
N PRO A 106 8.49 -1.75 12.42
CA PRO A 106 7.09 -1.55 12.79
C PRO A 106 6.54 -0.26 12.15
N ALA A 107 5.40 -0.40 11.47
CA ALA A 107 4.83 0.71 10.70
C ALA A 107 4.61 1.96 11.56
N LEU A 108 4.10 1.81 12.79
CA LEU A 108 3.89 2.94 13.70
C LEU A 108 5.18 3.71 13.98
N ALA A 109 6.29 3.02 14.25
CA ALA A 109 7.58 3.66 14.49
C ALA A 109 8.07 4.43 13.26
N SER A 110 7.89 3.85 12.06
CA SER A 110 8.24 4.50 10.79
C SER A 110 7.36 5.73 10.50
N LEU A 111 6.07 5.68 10.83
CA LEU A 111 5.14 6.80 10.67
C LEU A 111 5.47 7.93 11.64
N ASP A 112 5.75 7.63 12.92
CA ASP A 112 6.17 8.62 13.91
C ASP A 112 7.52 9.26 13.54
N ALA A 113 8.46 8.48 12.99
CA ALA A 113 9.72 9.01 12.46
C ALA A 113 9.50 9.96 11.28
N LEU A 114 8.61 9.64 10.33
CA LEU A 114 8.25 10.54 9.23
C LEU A 114 7.69 11.88 9.74
N LEU A 115 6.81 11.83 10.74
CA LEU A 115 6.29 13.07 11.38
C LEU A 115 7.41 13.88 12.05
N ALA A 116 8.31 13.21 12.77
CA ALA A 116 9.46 13.86 13.41
C ALA A 116 10.46 14.44 12.41
N GLU A 117 10.59 13.85 11.22
CA GLU A 117 11.39 14.35 10.09
C GLU A 117 10.73 15.55 9.37
N GLY A 118 9.55 15.99 9.80
CA GLY A 118 8.85 17.14 9.22
C GLY A 118 8.03 16.81 7.97
N ALA A 119 7.67 15.55 7.77
CA ALA A 119 6.88 15.13 6.61
C ALA A 119 5.36 15.34 6.76
N ALA A 120 4.90 16.01 7.83
CA ALA A 120 3.48 16.33 8.03
C ALA A 120 2.93 17.12 6.82
N GLY A 121 1.74 16.71 6.33
CA GLY A 121 1.06 17.39 5.23
C GLY A 121 1.78 17.32 3.88
N THR A 122 2.67 16.34 3.66
CA THR A 122 3.48 16.29 2.44
C THR A 122 3.17 15.12 1.49
N PHE A 123 2.37 14.16 1.91
CA PHE A 123 1.95 13.05 1.06
C PHE A 123 0.63 13.37 0.35
N ASP A 124 0.49 12.89 -0.88
CA ASP A 124 -0.70 13.07 -1.70
C ASP A 124 -1.69 11.92 -1.55
N LEU A 125 -1.15 10.69 -1.40
CA LEU A 125 -1.93 9.48 -1.20
C LEU A 125 -1.27 8.60 -0.14
N ALA A 126 -2.09 8.01 0.73
CA ALA A 126 -1.70 6.97 1.66
C ALA A 126 -2.51 5.69 1.38
N TYR A 127 -1.81 4.57 1.17
CA TYR A 127 -2.41 3.25 1.01
C TYR A 127 -2.06 2.38 2.22
N ILE A 128 -3.09 1.83 2.90
CA ILE A 128 -2.95 1.06 4.14
C ILE A 128 -3.40 -0.37 3.89
N ASP A 129 -2.42 -1.30 3.82
CA ASP A 129 -2.64 -2.73 3.67
C ASP A 129 -1.65 -3.53 4.54
N ALA A 130 -1.82 -3.43 5.85
CA ALA A 130 -0.98 -4.06 6.85
C ALA A 130 -1.81 -4.87 7.85
N ASP A 131 -1.26 -5.14 9.04
CA ASP A 131 -1.99 -5.81 10.13
C ASP A 131 -3.21 -4.99 10.58
N LYS A 132 -4.38 -5.62 10.58
CA LYS A 132 -5.66 -4.93 10.80
C LYS A 132 -5.81 -4.35 12.21
N LYS A 133 -5.05 -4.85 13.18
CA LYS A 133 -5.02 -4.32 14.56
C LYS A 133 -4.45 -2.90 14.64
N GLY A 134 -3.53 -2.55 13.74
CA GLY A 134 -2.88 -1.25 13.69
C GLY A 134 -3.68 -0.19 12.94
N TYR A 135 -4.71 -0.57 12.18
CA TYR A 135 -5.42 0.32 11.25
C TYR A 135 -5.88 1.66 11.84
N PRO A 136 -6.54 1.73 13.02
CA PRO A 136 -6.96 3.02 13.57
C PRO A 136 -5.77 3.97 13.78
N THR A 137 -4.67 3.44 14.32
CA THR A 137 -3.46 4.24 14.57
C THR A 137 -2.74 4.62 13.27
N TYR A 138 -2.67 3.70 12.31
CA TYR A 138 -2.08 3.99 10.98
C TYR A 138 -2.89 5.07 10.26
N TYR A 139 -4.21 5.01 10.33
CA TYR A 139 -5.10 6.00 9.75
C TYR A 139 -4.85 7.41 10.31
N GLU A 140 -4.81 7.56 11.63
CA GLU A 140 -4.53 8.85 12.27
C GLU A 140 -3.16 9.42 11.85
N ARG A 141 -2.13 8.58 11.79
CA ARG A 141 -0.80 9.00 11.35
C ARG A 141 -0.78 9.34 9.86
N ALA A 142 -1.48 8.56 9.05
CA ALA A 142 -1.60 8.83 7.61
C ALA A 142 -2.31 10.17 7.36
N LEU A 143 -3.39 10.48 8.08
CA LEU A 143 -4.06 11.79 8.00
C LEU A 143 -3.13 12.96 8.34
N ALA A 144 -2.29 12.81 9.37
CA ALA A 144 -1.32 13.83 9.73
C ALA A 144 -0.21 14.01 8.68
N LEU A 145 0.13 12.95 7.93
CA LEU A 145 1.13 12.96 6.86
C LEU A 145 0.56 13.44 5.52
N LEU A 146 -0.75 13.27 5.28
CA LEU A 146 -1.42 13.70 4.06
C LEU A 146 -1.60 15.22 4.03
N ARG A 147 -1.39 15.81 2.83
CA ARG A 147 -1.77 17.20 2.59
C ARG A 147 -3.28 17.37 2.60
N PRO A 148 -3.80 18.59 2.80
CA PRO A 148 -5.21 18.88 2.55
C PRO A 148 -5.61 18.49 1.13
N GLY A 149 -6.71 17.75 0.99
CA GLY A 149 -7.17 17.19 -0.30
C GLY A 149 -6.40 15.96 -0.77
N GLY A 150 -5.51 15.40 0.04
CA GLY A 150 -4.90 14.09 -0.21
C GLY A 150 -5.90 12.95 -0.02
N LEU A 151 -5.56 11.76 -0.51
CA LEU A 151 -6.40 10.57 -0.42
C LEU A 151 -5.83 9.54 0.55
N VAL A 152 -6.70 8.87 1.30
CA VAL A 152 -6.38 7.63 2.01
C VAL A 152 -7.17 6.48 1.43
N ALA A 153 -6.48 5.39 1.10
CA ALA A 153 -7.07 4.13 0.67
C ALA A 153 -6.79 3.05 1.71
N LEU A 154 -7.83 2.36 2.14
CA LEU A 154 -7.78 1.32 3.18
C LEU A 154 -8.20 -0.01 2.56
N ASP A 155 -7.32 -1.02 2.63
CA ASP A 155 -7.63 -2.34 2.11
C ASP A 155 -8.37 -3.22 3.12
N ASN A 156 -9.11 -4.20 2.60
CA ASN A 156 -9.82 -5.25 3.33
C ASN A 156 -10.82 -4.75 4.39
N MET A 157 -11.41 -3.57 4.23
CA MET A 157 -12.31 -2.98 5.23
C MET A 157 -13.58 -3.81 5.48
N LEU A 158 -13.99 -4.65 4.53
CA LEU A 158 -15.11 -5.58 4.72
C LEU A 158 -14.71 -6.89 5.40
N TRP A 159 -13.44 -7.22 5.44
CA TRP A 159 -12.84 -8.39 6.10
C TRP A 159 -13.66 -9.67 5.86
N HIS A 160 -13.85 -10.01 4.56
CA HIS A 160 -14.66 -11.16 4.12
C HIS A 160 -16.11 -11.15 4.65
N GLY A 161 -16.64 -9.97 5.00
CA GLY A 161 -17.97 -9.83 5.59
C GLY A 161 -18.01 -9.88 7.11
N ALA A 162 -16.91 -10.22 7.78
CA ALA A 162 -16.83 -10.36 9.24
C ALA A 162 -17.22 -9.07 9.99
N VAL A 163 -17.01 -7.89 9.38
CA VAL A 163 -17.43 -6.62 9.99
C VAL A 163 -18.95 -6.51 10.16
N ALA A 164 -19.74 -7.25 9.38
CA ALA A 164 -21.20 -7.30 9.46
C ALA A 164 -21.71 -8.44 10.36
N ASP A 165 -20.86 -9.37 10.76
CA ASP A 165 -21.23 -10.49 11.63
C ASP A 165 -21.07 -10.10 13.11
N PRO A 166 -22.18 -9.94 13.88
CA PRO A 166 -22.10 -9.52 15.28
C PRO A 166 -21.40 -10.54 16.18
N GLU A 167 -21.33 -11.81 15.77
CA GLU A 167 -20.64 -12.87 16.53
C GLU A 167 -19.12 -12.84 16.37
N ASP A 168 -18.60 -12.25 15.28
CA ASP A 168 -17.15 -12.08 15.13
C ASP A 168 -16.64 -10.95 16.03
N GLN A 169 -16.06 -11.34 17.15
CA GLN A 169 -15.44 -10.46 18.14
C GLN A 169 -13.90 -10.52 18.09
N SER A 170 -13.33 -10.99 16.98
CA SER A 170 -11.89 -11.00 16.78
C SER A 170 -11.31 -9.58 16.88
N ARG A 171 -10.06 -9.49 17.33
CA ARG A 171 -9.41 -8.19 17.50
C ARG A 171 -9.29 -7.42 16.18
N GLN A 172 -9.09 -8.14 15.07
CA GLN A 172 -9.01 -7.55 13.73
C GLN A 172 -10.36 -6.93 13.33
N THR A 173 -11.43 -7.71 13.44
CA THR A 173 -12.78 -7.26 13.07
C THR A 173 -13.23 -6.06 13.92
N ARG A 174 -13.00 -6.10 15.24
CA ARG A 174 -13.29 -4.95 16.11
C ARG A 174 -12.54 -3.71 15.69
N SER A 175 -11.22 -3.83 15.43
CA SER A 175 -10.39 -2.71 14.98
C SER A 175 -10.91 -2.04 13.72
N LEU A 176 -11.38 -2.84 12.73
CA LEU A 176 -11.97 -2.32 11.50
C LEU A 176 -13.32 -1.64 11.73
N ARG A 177 -14.17 -2.21 12.61
CA ARG A 177 -15.45 -1.57 13.00
C ARG A 177 -15.21 -0.23 13.71
N ASP A 178 -14.28 -0.18 14.65
CA ASP A 178 -13.94 1.03 15.39
C ASP A 178 -13.47 2.14 14.42
N LEU A 179 -12.64 1.79 13.45
CA LEU A 179 -12.18 2.73 12.42
C LEU A 179 -13.33 3.23 11.53
N THR A 180 -14.31 2.39 11.22
CA THR A 180 -15.44 2.78 10.35
C THR A 180 -16.45 3.65 11.09
N ALA A 181 -16.49 3.59 12.42
CA ALA A 181 -17.41 4.35 13.26
C ALA A 181 -16.85 5.73 13.68
N ALA A 182 -15.56 5.98 13.46
CA ALA A 182 -14.86 7.24 13.80
C ALA A 182 -15.00 8.28 12.68
#